data_be5829230f285111c47e46d404f13648
#
_entry.id   be5829230f285111c47e46d404f13648
#
_cell.length_a   1.000
_cell.length_b   1.000
_cell.length_c   1.000
_cell.angle_alpha   90.00
_cell.angle_beta   90.00
_cell.angle_gamma   90.00
#
_symmetry.space_group_name_H-M   'P 1'
#
loop_
_entity.id
_entity.type
_entity.pdbx_description
1 polymer ?
#
loop_
_entity_poly.entity_id
_entity_poly.type
_entity_poly.pdbx_seq_one_letter_code
_entity_poly.pdbx_strand_id
1 'polypeptide(L)'
;MNVSYLFLAPGFEEIEAIAVVDVLRRGGVDVRTVSVGGGNEVTGAHQVTIRADVSLEQIRPEEAECLIFPGGMPGAQNLSECEKLMTILQHHYDQGRMVAAICAAPALVLSHLKTNRKLRVTCYPGFEKYLPDFEVVADGVAVDGNVITGKGPGFAIQFGVTLLEQLRSSGKAKEVAAGMLL
;
A
#
# COMPACT_ATOMS: atom_id res chain seq x y z
N MET A 1 -20.34 1.06 2.56
CA MET A 1 -19.38 0.02 3.02
C MET A 1 -18.01 0.54 2.66
N ASN A 2 -17.08 0.54 3.60
CA ASN A 2 -15.73 1.05 3.36
C ASN A 2 -14.91 -0.07 2.72
N VAL A 3 -14.37 0.15 1.53
CA VAL A 3 -13.50 -0.78 0.81
C VAL A 3 -12.05 -0.29 0.86
N SER A 4 -11.07 -1.18 0.96
CA SER A 4 -9.66 -0.85 0.78
C SER A 4 -9.20 -1.36 -0.58
N TYR A 5 -8.39 -0.57 -1.30
CA TYR A 5 -7.85 -0.94 -2.60
C TYR A 5 -6.35 -1.15 -2.54
N LEU A 6 -5.87 -2.33 -2.95
CA LEU A 6 -4.46 -2.63 -3.12
C LEU A 6 -4.13 -2.69 -4.63
N PHE A 7 -3.28 -1.77 -5.08
CA PHE A 7 -2.98 -1.59 -6.50
C PHE A 7 -1.84 -2.47 -6.98
N LEU A 8 -2.06 -3.15 -8.08
CA LEU A 8 -1.11 -4.06 -8.71
C LEU A 8 -0.78 -3.58 -10.13
N ALA A 9 0.50 -3.37 -10.40
CA ALA A 9 1.02 -3.17 -11.74
C ALA A 9 2.05 -4.27 -12.05
N PRO A 10 2.32 -4.59 -13.33
CA PRO A 10 3.33 -5.58 -13.70
C PRO A 10 4.66 -5.31 -12.99
N GLY A 11 5.22 -6.35 -12.35
CA GLY A 11 6.43 -6.25 -11.54
C GLY A 11 6.20 -5.85 -10.06
N PHE A 12 4.97 -5.96 -9.55
CA PHE A 12 4.71 -5.80 -8.11
C PHE A 12 5.45 -6.85 -7.27
N GLU A 13 5.75 -6.56 -6.00
CA GLU A 13 6.35 -7.53 -5.08
C GLU A 13 5.26 -8.44 -4.49
N GLU A 14 5.37 -9.74 -4.76
CA GLU A 14 4.34 -10.74 -4.43
C GLU A 14 4.12 -10.87 -2.93
N ILE A 15 5.21 -10.95 -2.14
CA ILE A 15 5.12 -11.09 -0.68
C ILE A 15 4.39 -9.89 -0.08
N GLU A 16 4.72 -8.69 -0.53
CA GLU A 16 4.14 -7.45 0.00
C GLU A 16 2.65 -7.34 -0.30
N ALA A 17 2.26 -7.67 -1.53
CA ALA A 17 0.87 -7.61 -1.93
C ALA A 17 0.02 -8.68 -1.23
N ILE A 18 0.44 -9.95 -1.31
CA ILE A 18 -0.36 -11.07 -0.83
C ILE A 18 -0.43 -11.12 0.70
N ALA A 19 0.68 -10.86 1.40
CA ALA A 19 0.67 -10.82 2.87
C ALA A 19 -0.30 -9.75 3.39
N VAL A 20 -0.31 -8.56 2.80
CA VAL A 20 -1.23 -7.49 3.20
C VAL A 20 -2.68 -7.87 2.93
N VAL A 21 -2.98 -8.42 1.76
CA VAL A 21 -4.34 -8.89 1.42
C VAL A 21 -4.82 -9.96 2.40
N ASP A 22 -3.98 -10.96 2.70
CA ASP A 22 -4.34 -12.06 3.60
C ASP A 22 -4.61 -11.54 5.03
N VAL A 23 -3.70 -10.72 5.58
CA VAL A 23 -3.86 -10.15 6.92
C VAL A 23 -5.14 -9.32 7.03
N LEU A 24 -5.40 -8.45 6.06
CA LEU A 24 -6.56 -7.57 6.09
C LEU A 24 -7.87 -8.35 5.94
N ARG A 25 -7.92 -9.34 5.06
CA ARG A 25 -9.09 -10.22 4.90
C ARG A 25 -9.37 -11.05 6.14
N ARG A 26 -8.35 -11.58 6.82
CA ARG A 26 -8.50 -12.23 8.14
C ARG A 26 -9.12 -11.31 9.17
N GLY A 27 -8.77 -10.03 9.13
CA GLY A 27 -9.31 -9.00 10.01
C GLY A 27 -10.70 -8.47 9.62
N GLY A 28 -11.33 -9.02 8.58
CA GLY A 28 -12.66 -8.61 8.11
C GLY A 28 -12.67 -7.28 7.36
N VAL A 29 -11.55 -6.88 6.77
CA VAL A 29 -11.47 -5.73 5.86
C VAL A 29 -11.88 -6.18 4.46
N ASP A 30 -12.81 -5.44 3.80
CA ASP A 30 -13.10 -5.61 2.36
C ASP A 30 -11.93 -5.02 1.57
N VAL A 31 -10.85 -5.80 1.42
CA VAL A 31 -9.72 -5.39 0.58
C VAL A 31 -9.83 -6.04 -0.79
N ARG A 32 -9.75 -5.22 -1.84
CA ARG A 32 -9.79 -5.64 -3.24
C ARG A 32 -8.48 -5.30 -3.92
N THR A 33 -7.94 -6.27 -4.63
CA THR A 33 -6.79 -6.06 -5.52
C THR A 33 -7.25 -5.40 -6.82
N VAL A 34 -6.49 -4.39 -7.26
CA VAL A 34 -6.83 -3.56 -8.40
C VAL A 34 -5.73 -3.65 -9.45
N SER A 35 -6.05 -4.11 -10.66
CA SER A 35 -5.09 -4.09 -11.76
C SER A 35 -4.93 -2.69 -12.34
N VAL A 36 -3.67 -2.29 -12.57
CA VAL A 36 -3.29 -1.04 -13.21
C VAL A 36 -2.47 -1.36 -14.47
N GLY A 37 -2.88 -0.81 -15.62
CA GLY A 37 -2.17 -1.03 -16.88
C GLY A 37 -2.83 -2.01 -17.85
N GLY A 38 -4.06 -2.46 -17.58
CA GLY A 38 -4.88 -3.25 -18.50
C GLY A 38 -4.92 -4.75 -18.19
N GLY A 39 -6.10 -5.35 -18.40
CA GLY A 39 -6.38 -6.74 -18.05
C GLY A 39 -6.50 -6.97 -16.55
N ASN A 40 -7.00 -8.15 -16.17
CA ASN A 40 -7.14 -8.50 -14.75
C ASN A 40 -6.00 -9.39 -14.23
N GLU A 41 -5.17 -9.93 -15.11
CA GLU A 41 -4.01 -10.74 -14.74
C GLU A 41 -2.78 -9.85 -14.65
N VAL A 42 -2.11 -9.87 -13.50
CA VAL A 42 -0.92 -9.07 -13.24
C VAL A 42 0.20 -10.00 -12.79
N THR A 43 1.34 -9.93 -13.46
CA THR A 43 2.54 -10.73 -13.14
C THR A 43 3.48 -9.91 -12.27
N GLY A 44 3.86 -10.46 -11.13
CA GLY A 44 4.78 -9.86 -10.19
C GLY A 44 6.25 -9.94 -10.62
N ALA A 45 7.12 -9.36 -9.81
CA ALA A 45 8.56 -9.29 -10.04
C ALA A 45 9.23 -10.67 -10.09
N HIS A 46 8.67 -11.67 -9.40
CA HIS A 46 9.16 -13.04 -9.33
C HIS A 46 8.30 -14.02 -10.15
N GLN A 47 7.62 -13.52 -11.20
CA GLN A 47 6.89 -14.31 -12.20
C GLN A 47 5.65 -15.04 -11.66
N VAL A 48 5.11 -14.64 -10.51
CA VAL A 48 3.81 -15.12 -10.03
C VAL A 48 2.73 -14.24 -10.62
N THR A 49 1.82 -14.84 -11.41
CA THR A 49 0.67 -14.11 -11.96
C THR A 49 -0.52 -14.29 -11.06
N ILE A 50 -1.16 -13.18 -10.69
CA ILE A 50 -2.40 -13.17 -9.94
C ILE A 50 -3.50 -12.48 -10.74
N ARG A 51 -4.74 -12.91 -10.52
CA ARG A 51 -5.91 -12.24 -11.06
C ARG A 51 -6.41 -11.22 -10.03
N ALA A 52 -6.38 -9.94 -10.39
CA ALA A 52 -6.94 -8.87 -9.58
C ALA A 52 -8.47 -9.00 -9.48
N ASP A 53 -9.02 -8.55 -8.36
CA ASP A 53 -10.47 -8.57 -8.11
C ASP A 53 -11.22 -7.61 -9.04
N VAL A 54 -10.62 -6.44 -9.33
CA VAL A 54 -11.19 -5.40 -10.20
C VAL A 54 -10.09 -4.69 -10.98
N SER A 55 -10.47 -3.93 -12.01
CA SER A 55 -9.57 -2.99 -12.71
C SER A 55 -9.67 -1.58 -12.13
N LEU A 56 -8.69 -0.71 -12.47
CA LEU A 56 -8.67 0.70 -12.05
C LEU A 56 -9.91 1.48 -12.54
N GLU A 57 -10.53 1.05 -13.64
CA GLU A 57 -11.74 1.66 -14.18
C GLU A 57 -13.00 1.31 -13.39
N GLN A 58 -12.95 0.25 -12.61
CA GLN A 58 -14.09 -0.29 -11.86
C GLN A 58 -14.15 0.15 -10.40
N ILE A 59 -13.06 0.76 -9.90
CA ILE A 59 -13.04 1.21 -8.49
C ILE A 59 -13.94 2.43 -8.28
N ARG A 60 -14.34 2.63 -7.03
CA ARG A 60 -15.02 3.82 -6.54
C ARG A 60 -14.17 4.49 -5.47
N PRO A 61 -13.27 5.41 -5.86
CA PRO A 61 -12.33 6.00 -4.92
C PRO A 61 -13.00 6.72 -3.74
N GLU A 62 -14.20 7.25 -3.95
CA GLU A 62 -14.99 7.93 -2.93
C GLU A 62 -15.49 7.00 -1.82
N GLU A 63 -15.58 5.70 -2.07
CA GLU A 63 -15.97 4.69 -1.08
C GLU A 63 -14.74 4.08 -0.36
N ALA A 64 -13.52 4.42 -0.80
CA ALA A 64 -12.30 3.84 -0.26
C ALA A 64 -12.00 4.34 1.16
N GLU A 65 -11.69 3.42 2.07
CA GLU A 65 -11.13 3.75 3.38
C GLU A 65 -9.60 3.79 3.38
N CYS A 66 -8.95 3.00 2.52
CA CYS A 66 -7.50 2.95 2.38
C CYS A 66 -7.07 2.67 0.94
N LEU A 67 -6.02 3.36 0.48
CA LEU A 67 -5.29 3.05 -0.75
C LEU A 67 -3.93 2.46 -0.40
N ILE A 68 -3.60 1.28 -0.95
CA ILE A 68 -2.43 0.49 -0.57
C ILE A 68 -1.56 0.22 -1.79
N PHE A 69 -0.28 0.52 -1.69
CA PHE A 69 0.70 0.44 -2.76
C PHE A 69 1.84 -0.50 -2.37
N PRO A 70 1.90 -1.74 -2.90
CA PRO A 70 3.06 -2.61 -2.76
C PRO A 70 4.25 -2.07 -3.55
N GLY A 71 5.44 -2.53 -3.21
CA GLY A 71 6.65 -2.24 -3.96
C GLY A 71 6.86 -3.21 -5.13
N GLY A 72 8.12 -3.59 -5.31
CA GLY A 72 8.58 -4.32 -6.49
C GLY A 72 8.94 -3.39 -7.63
N MET A 73 9.93 -3.83 -8.42
CA MET A 73 10.34 -3.11 -9.64
C MET A 73 10.12 -4.00 -10.85
N PRO A 74 9.53 -3.47 -11.94
CA PRO A 74 9.10 -2.08 -12.14
C PRO A 74 7.70 -1.73 -11.60
N GLY A 75 7.05 -2.59 -10.78
CA GLY A 75 5.68 -2.41 -10.32
C GLY A 75 5.40 -1.04 -9.69
N ALA A 76 6.20 -0.64 -8.70
CA ALA A 76 6.03 0.66 -8.03
C ALA A 76 6.24 1.84 -8.99
N GLN A 77 7.15 1.72 -9.95
CA GLN A 77 7.34 2.72 -11.00
C GLN A 77 6.10 2.79 -11.91
N ASN A 78 5.61 1.66 -12.39
CA ASN A 78 4.41 1.59 -13.22
C ASN A 78 3.18 2.20 -12.53
N LEU A 79 3.05 2.00 -11.20
CA LEU A 79 1.99 2.66 -10.41
C LEU A 79 2.18 4.17 -10.40
N SER A 80 3.40 4.67 -10.19
CA SER A 80 3.70 6.11 -10.12
C SER A 80 3.50 6.84 -11.45
N GLU A 81 3.66 6.15 -12.57
CA GLU A 81 3.47 6.69 -13.91
C GLU A 81 1.99 6.74 -14.34
N CYS A 82 1.09 6.15 -13.57
CA CYS A 82 -0.35 6.21 -13.84
C CYS A 82 -0.95 7.54 -13.33
N GLU A 83 -1.07 8.55 -14.18
CA GLU A 83 -1.59 9.89 -13.82
C GLU A 83 -2.96 9.84 -13.15
N LYS A 84 -3.88 8.98 -13.65
CA LYS A 84 -5.20 8.78 -13.05
C LYS A 84 -5.08 8.30 -11.60
N LEU A 85 -4.18 7.34 -11.33
CA LEU A 85 -3.96 6.80 -9.99
C LEU A 85 -3.33 7.85 -9.07
N MET A 86 -2.38 8.65 -9.56
CA MET A 86 -1.79 9.75 -8.79
C MET A 86 -2.79 10.84 -8.45
N THR A 87 -3.72 11.13 -9.35
CA THR A 87 -4.83 12.06 -9.08
C THR A 87 -5.77 11.52 -7.98
N ILE A 88 -6.11 10.23 -8.04
CA ILE A 88 -6.92 9.55 -7.02
C ILE A 88 -6.19 9.57 -5.66
N LEU A 89 -4.89 9.26 -5.65
CA LEU A 89 -4.05 9.27 -4.45
C LEU A 89 -4.06 10.65 -3.77
N GLN A 90 -3.80 11.72 -4.52
CA GLN A 90 -3.78 13.07 -3.97
C GLN A 90 -5.13 13.46 -3.38
N HIS A 91 -6.21 13.24 -4.14
CA HIS A 91 -7.57 13.56 -3.66
C HIS A 91 -7.93 12.78 -2.38
N HIS A 92 -7.59 11.50 -2.32
CA HIS A 92 -7.82 10.63 -1.16
C HIS A 92 -7.04 11.12 0.08
N TYR A 93 -5.77 11.50 -0.12
CA TYR A 93 -4.91 12.06 0.93
C TYR A 93 -5.46 13.40 1.45
N ASP A 94 -5.90 14.31 0.55
CA ASP A 94 -6.44 15.62 0.89
C ASP A 94 -7.73 15.52 1.72
N GLN A 95 -8.47 14.43 1.59
CA GLN A 95 -9.63 14.12 2.41
C GLN A 95 -9.28 13.53 3.79
N GLY A 96 -7.99 13.42 4.13
CA GLY A 96 -7.52 12.84 5.37
C GLY A 96 -7.71 11.31 5.48
N ARG A 97 -7.99 10.64 4.35
CA ARG A 97 -8.17 9.19 4.30
C ARG A 97 -6.83 8.46 4.28
N MET A 98 -6.85 7.20 4.67
CA MET A 98 -5.63 6.41 4.86
C MET A 98 -4.94 6.06 3.55
N VAL A 99 -3.64 6.28 3.52
CA VAL A 99 -2.74 5.91 2.41
C VAL A 99 -1.61 5.06 2.97
N ALA A 100 -1.31 3.96 2.29
CA ALA A 100 -0.31 3.01 2.74
C ALA A 100 0.61 2.59 1.59
N ALA A 101 1.91 2.52 1.85
CA ALA A 101 2.89 2.10 0.85
C ALA A 101 4.06 1.36 1.50
N ILE A 102 4.64 0.39 0.78
CA ILE A 102 5.75 -0.40 1.30
C ILE A 102 6.91 -0.48 0.29
N CYS A 103 8.13 -0.64 0.78
CA CYS A 103 9.34 -0.91 -0.02
C CYS A 103 9.73 0.29 -0.92
N ALA A 104 9.68 0.12 -2.25
CA ALA A 104 9.95 1.19 -3.20
C ALA A 104 8.78 2.18 -3.34
N ALA A 105 7.55 1.75 -3.03
CA ALA A 105 6.35 2.56 -3.26
C ALA A 105 6.28 3.85 -2.41
N PRO A 106 6.73 3.93 -1.15
CA PRO A 106 6.82 5.21 -0.46
C PRO A 106 7.61 6.25 -1.25
N ALA A 107 8.72 5.85 -1.83
CA ALA A 107 9.63 6.72 -2.56
C ALA A 107 9.16 7.05 -3.99
N LEU A 108 8.50 6.12 -4.67
CA LEU A 108 8.09 6.32 -6.05
C LEU A 108 6.64 6.80 -6.18
N VAL A 109 5.76 6.36 -5.31
CA VAL A 109 4.33 6.69 -5.36
C VAL A 109 4.01 7.86 -4.43
N LEU A 110 4.38 7.77 -3.13
CA LEU A 110 4.01 8.83 -2.18
C LEU A 110 4.83 10.11 -2.35
N SER A 111 5.98 10.07 -3.03
CA SER A 111 6.73 11.29 -3.41
C SER A 111 5.95 12.23 -4.31
N HIS A 112 4.88 11.75 -4.99
CA HIS A 112 3.97 12.58 -5.77
C HIS A 112 2.99 13.40 -4.91
N LEU A 113 2.83 13.05 -3.63
CA LEU A 113 1.93 13.78 -2.73
C LEU A 113 2.41 15.22 -2.51
N LYS A 114 1.54 16.15 -2.77
CA LYS A 114 1.69 17.55 -2.34
C LYS A 114 1.20 17.64 -0.91
N THR A 115 2.12 17.86 0.02
CA THR A 115 1.82 17.90 1.45
C THR A 115 2.13 19.29 2.03
N ASN A 116 1.39 19.70 3.04
CA ASN A 116 1.63 20.96 3.76
C ASN A 116 2.54 20.77 5.00
N ARG A 117 3.01 19.56 5.24
CA ARG A 117 3.91 19.19 6.34
C ARG A 117 4.90 18.12 5.90
N LYS A 118 6.01 18.02 6.60
CA LYS A 118 6.98 16.95 6.39
C LYS A 118 6.42 15.65 6.98
N LEU A 119 6.19 14.65 6.11
CA LEU A 119 5.72 13.34 6.51
C LEU A 119 6.87 12.46 7.00
N ARG A 120 6.65 11.74 8.09
CA ARG A 120 7.58 10.74 8.64
C ARG A 120 7.29 9.39 8.00
N VAL A 121 8.24 8.86 7.21
CA VAL A 121 8.06 7.65 6.39
C VAL A 121 9.25 6.72 6.49
N THR A 122 9.06 5.44 6.15
CA THR A 122 10.15 4.51 5.86
C THR A 122 10.02 4.00 4.43
N CYS A 123 11.13 3.56 3.82
CA CYS A 123 11.17 3.00 2.49
C CYS A 123 12.28 1.96 2.35
N TYR A 124 12.36 1.31 1.19
CA TYR A 124 13.45 0.38 0.89
C TYR A 124 14.80 1.12 0.85
N PRO A 125 15.87 0.54 1.44
CA PRO A 125 17.20 1.16 1.45
C PRO A 125 17.70 1.55 0.06
N GLY A 126 18.20 2.79 -0.06
CA GLY A 126 18.67 3.37 -1.33
C GLY A 126 17.62 4.16 -2.10
N PHE A 127 16.34 4.13 -1.66
CA PHE A 127 15.27 4.93 -2.25
C PHE A 127 15.04 6.27 -1.54
N GLU A 128 15.70 6.53 -0.41
CA GLU A 128 15.56 7.76 0.39
C GLU A 128 15.82 9.03 -0.44
N LYS A 129 16.67 8.93 -1.45
CA LYS A 129 17.02 10.03 -2.37
C LYS A 129 15.83 10.59 -3.15
N TYR A 130 14.75 9.83 -3.27
CA TYR A 130 13.51 10.27 -3.93
C TYR A 130 12.52 10.94 -2.98
N LEU A 131 12.88 11.08 -1.70
CA LEU A 131 12.04 11.63 -0.63
C LEU A 131 12.66 12.88 0.03
N PRO A 132 13.11 13.89 -0.73
CA PRO A 132 13.83 15.04 -0.15
C PRO A 132 12.96 15.86 0.83
N ASP A 133 11.64 15.87 0.61
CA ASP A 133 10.69 16.64 1.40
C ASP A 133 10.04 15.82 2.53
N PHE A 134 10.52 14.59 2.76
CA PHE A 134 10.03 13.69 3.80
C PHE A 134 11.07 13.48 4.91
N GLU A 135 10.63 13.09 6.09
CA GLU A 135 11.49 12.61 7.16
C GLU A 135 11.59 11.08 7.05
N VAL A 136 12.67 10.58 6.48
CA VAL A 136 12.88 9.13 6.33
C VAL A 136 13.45 8.56 7.62
N VAL A 137 12.77 7.55 8.19
CA VAL A 137 13.16 6.88 9.43
C VAL A 137 13.60 5.43 9.18
N ALA A 138 14.35 4.88 10.13
CA ALA A 138 14.91 3.53 10.02
C ALA A 138 13.93 2.41 10.40
N ASP A 139 12.74 2.74 10.91
CA ASP A 139 11.75 1.80 11.40
C ASP A 139 11.31 0.81 10.31
N GLY A 140 10.94 -0.40 10.70
CA GLY A 140 10.38 -1.39 9.78
C GLY A 140 9.01 -1.00 9.24
N VAL A 141 8.20 -0.34 10.09
CA VAL A 141 6.90 0.27 9.75
C VAL A 141 6.82 1.63 10.44
N ALA A 142 6.40 2.64 9.72
CA ALA A 142 6.16 3.99 10.25
C ALA A 142 4.70 4.39 10.05
N VAL A 143 4.12 5.03 11.09
CA VAL A 143 2.77 5.59 11.07
C VAL A 143 2.88 7.08 11.33
N ASP A 144 2.30 7.89 10.45
CA ASP A 144 2.24 9.34 10.59
C ASP A 144 0.86 9.86 10.15
N GLY A 145 -0.04 9.93 11.13
CA GLY A 145 -1.43 10.29 10.88
C GLY A 145 -2.12 9.28 9.97
N ASN A 146 -2.57 9.72 8.80
CA ASN A 146 -3.23 8.89 7.79
C ASN A 146 -2.27 8.23 6.79
N VAL A 147 -0.94 8.36 6.99
CA VAL A 147 0.06 7.74 6.11
C VAL A 147 0.80 6.63 6.86
N ILE A 148 0.77 5.41 6.31
CA ILE A 148 1.46 4.25 6.88
C ILE A 148 2.45 3.73 5.84
N THR A 149 3.71 3.55 6.25
CA THR A 149 4.75 3.04 5.34
C THR A 149 5.48 1.84 5.92
N GLY A 150 5.91 0.93 5.04
CA GLY A 150 6.70 -0.25 5.36
C GLY A 150 8.03 -0.27 4.62
N LYS A 151 9.05 -0.87 5.23
CA LYS A 151 10.43 -0.80 4.72
C LYS A 151 10.69 -1.74 3.55
N GLY A 152 10.07 -2.91 3.54
CA GLY A 152 10.29 -3.91 2.49
C GLY A 152 9.68 -5.26 2.81
N PRO A 153 9.92 -6.30 1.96
CA PRO A 153 9.18 -7.56 2.02
C PRO A 153 9.28 -8.28 3.37
N GLY A 154 10.42 -8.18 4.07
CA GLY A 154 10.57 -8.75 5.41
C GLY A 154 9.64 -8.14 6.47
N PHE A 155 9.05 -6.99 6.21
CA PHE A 155 8.09 -6.29 7.08
C PHE A 155 6.64 -6.36 6.58
N ALA A 156 6.36 -7.11 5.51
CA ALA A 156 5.03 -7.13 4.87
C ALA A 156 3.92 -7.56 5.83
N ILE A 157 4.14 -8.58 6.64
CA ILE A 157 3.16 -9.04 7.63
C ILE A 157 2.97 -7.99 8.72
N GLN A 158 4.05 -7.45 9.29
CA GLN A 158 3.98 -6.39 10.31
C GLN A 158 3.24 -5.16 9.77
N PHE A 159 3.52 -4.77 8.52
CA PHE A 159 2.84 -3.67 7.84
C PHE A 159 1.34 -3.96 7.70
N GLY A 160 0.95 -5.17 7.27
CA GLY A 160 -0.44 -5.60 7.18
C GLY A 160 -1.16 -5.58 8.54
N VAL A 161 -0.50 -6.06 9.62
CA VAL A 161 -1.04 -6.03 10.99
C VAL A 161 -1.20 -4.58 11.48
N THR A 162 -0.24 -3.70 11.20
CA THR A 162 -0.34 -2.27 11.54
C THR A 162 -1.49 -1.61 10.79
N LEU A 163 -1.67 -1.90 9.51
CA LEU A 163 -2.83 -1.41 8.74
C LEU A 163 -4.15 -1.90 9.34
N LEU A 164 -4.23 -3.17 9.71
CA LEU A 164 -5.42 -3.74 10.35
C LEU A 164 -5.74 -3.05 11.68
N GLU A 165 -4.72 -2.73 12.47
CA GLU A 165 -4.88 -1.98 13.72
C GLU A 165 -5.51 -0.59 13.47
N GLN A 166 -5.02 0.13 12.46
CA GLN A 166 -5.52 1.46 12.12
C GLN A 166 -6.92 1.42 11.50
N LEU A 167 -7.22 0.40 10.69
CA LEU A 167 -8.51 0.25 10.00
C LEU A 167 -9.61 -0.33 10.91
N ARG A 168 -9.25 -1.06 11.94
CA ARG A 168 -10.23 -1.74 12.83
C ARG A 168 -9.94 -1.44 14.30
N SER A 169 -9.00 -2.17 14.91
CA SER A 169 -8.60 -1.94 16.30
C SER A 169 -7.35 -2.75 16.65
N SER A 170 -6.67 -2.34 17.71
CA SER A 170 -5.54 -3.11 18.28
C SER A 170 -5.97 -4.53 18.72
N GLY A 171 -7.18 -4.68 19.25
CA GLY A 171 -7.72 -6.00 19.62
C GLY A 171 -7.85 -6.93 18.42
N LYS A 172 -8.42 -6.45 17.30
CA LYS A 172 -8.57 -7.25 16.08
C LYS A 172 -7.21 -7.57 15.45
N ALA A 173 -6.27 -6.64 15.44
CA ALA A 173 -4.92 -6.88 14.94
C ALA A 173 -4.19 -7.97 15.75
N LYS A 174 -4.27 -7.93 17.10
CA LYS A 174 -3.71 -8.96 17.99
C LYS A 174 -4.36 -10.32 17.77
N GLU A 175 -5.68 -10.39 17.62
CA GLU A 175 -6.41 -11.63 17.32
C GLU A 175 -5.91 -12.29 16.03
N VAL A 176 -5.78 -11.50 14.96
CA VAL A 176 -5.27 -12.00 13.67
C VAL A 176 -3.81 -12.41 13.77
N ALA A 177 -2.96 -11.60 14.40
CA ALA A 177 -1.55 -11.92 14.60
C ALA A 177 -1.36 -13.23 15.36
N ALA A 178 -2.09 -13.44 16.47
CA ALA A 178 -2.06 -14.68 17.21
C ALA A 178 -2.54 -15.89 16.38
N GLY A 179 -3.58 -15.72 15.55
CA GLY A 179 -4.06 -16.77 14.64
C GLY A 179 -3.06 -17.09 13.50
N MET A 180 -2.11 -16.19 13.24
CA MET A 180 -1.00 -16.38 12.31
C MET A 180 0.29 -16.86 12.99
N LEU A 181 0.29 -17.10 14.30
CA LEU A 181 1.44 -17.53 15.10
C LEU A 181 2.58 -16.50 15.14
N LEU A 182 2.24 -15.21 15.20
CA LEU A 182 3.16 -14.08 15.30
C LEU A 182 3.32 -13.60 16.74
#